data_492670a3dc70bdb1de793cb697c350ed
#
_entry.id   492670a3dc70bdb1de793cb697c350ed
#
_cell.length_a   1.000
_cell.length_b   1.000
_cell.length_c   1.000
_cell.angle_alpha   90.00
_cell.angle_beta   90.00
_cell.angle_gamma   90.00
#
_symmetry.space_group_name_H-M   'P 1'
#
loop_
_entity.id
_entity.type
_entity.pdbx_description
1 polymer ?
#
loop_
_entity_poly.entity_id
_entity_poly.type
_entity_poly.pdbx_seq_one_letter_code
_entity_poly.pdbx_strand_id
1 'polypeptide(L)'
;MSLPQVVSRTEWLEARRQLLAAEKKQTRERDALNAERRRLPMVRVEKEYVFEGPDGKASLGDLFGDETQLIVQHVMFGPDWDAACPGCTAAVDELSEGTLTHVRSRDTGFVLVSRGPLDKLQAYAASRGWTVPWYSSLGSDFNYDFQVTLDKNRPQLDYNYRSEPDALGDVDTTELPGMSCFLRDGEQDRKSVV
;
A
#
# COMPACT_ATOMS: atom_id res chain seq x y z
N MET A 1 -18.85 28.56 -7.66
CA MET A 1 -17.47 29.06 -7.48
C MET A 1 -17.28 30.24 -8.42
N SER A 2 -16.73 31.38 -7.95
CA SER A 2 -16.34 32.46 -8.84
C SER A 2 -15.04 32.10 -9.55
N LEU A 3 -14.92 32.48 -10.82
CA LEU A 3 -13.66 32.33 -11.57
C LEU A 3 -12.57 33.25 -10.98
N PRO A 4 -11.29 32.86 -11.10
CA PRO A 4 -10.17 33.72 -10.72
C PRO A 4 -10.19 35.05 -11.49
N GLN A 5 -9.62 36.10 -10.89
CA GLN A 5 -9.53 37.42 -11.52
C GLN A 5 -8.63 37.37 -12.75
N VAL A 6 -9.08 38.01 -13.83
CA VAL A 6 -8.26 38.25 -15.05
C VAL A 6 -7.43 39.50 -14.81
N VAL A 7 -6.11 39.38 -14.95
CA VAL A 7 -5.14 40.46 -14.71
C VAL A 7 -4.20 40.63 -15.91
N SER A 8 -3.35 41.65 -15.90
CA SER A 8 -2.30 41.81 -16.90
C SER A 8 -1.24 40.69 -16.79
N ARG A 9 -0.50 40.47 -17.92
CA ARG A 9 0.60 39.49 -17.94
C ARG A 9 1.68 39.79 -16.87
N THR A 10 1.96 41.06 -16.63
CA THR A 10 2.97 41.48 -15.64
C THR A 10 2.53 41.08 -14.21
N GLU A 11 1.30 41.43 -13.85
CA GLU A 11 0.72 41.05 -12.54
C GLU A 11 0.66 39.54 -12.37
N TRP A 12 0.25 38.81 -13.43
CA TRP A 12 0.23 37.34 -13.39
C TRP A 12 1.64 36.77 -13.18
N LEU A 13 2.67 37.28 -13.87
CA LEU A 13 4.05 36.82 -13.72
C LEU A 13 4.58 37.06 -12.31
N GLU A 14 4.25 38.16 -11.70
CA GLU A 14 4.64 38.49 -10.33
C GLU A 14 4.00 37.48 -9.34
N ALA A 15 2.67 37.31 -9.41
CA ALA A 15 1.95 36.36 -8.63
C ALA A 15 2.47 34.91 -8.85
N ARG A 16 2.75 34.53 -10.09
CA ARG A 16 3.30 33.21 -10.44
C ARG A 16 4.69 32.97 -9.86
N ARG A 17 5.55 34.00 -9.82
CA ARG A 17 6.89 33.89 -9.20
C ARG A 17 6.80 33.71 -7.69
N GLN A 18 5.89 34.40 -7.02
CA GLN A 18 5.65 34.24 -5.60
C GLN A 18 5.15 32.82 -5.29
N LEU A 19 4.18 32.31 -6.06
CA LEU A 19 3.69 30.95 -5.94
C LEU A 19 4.81 29.92 -6.20
N LEU A 20 5.63 30.11 -7.24
CA LEU A 20 6.76 29.23 -7.53
C LEU A 20 7.76 29.15 -6.38
N ALA A 21 7.99 30.25 -5.66
CA ALA A 21 8.86 30.26 -4.49
C ALA A 21 8.28 29.37 -3.35
N ALA A 22 6.95 29.42 -3.14
CA ALA A 22 6.26 28.56 -2.19
C ALA A 22 6.29 27.09 -2.61
N GLU A 23 6.03 26.79 -3.88
CA GLU A 23 6.11 25.43 -4.45
C GLU A 23 7.52 24.82 -4.26
N LYS A 24 8.57 25.60 -4.54
CA LYS A 24 9.96 25.16 -4.31
C LYS A 24 10.28 24.94 -2.84
N LYS A 25 9.73 25.75 -1.94
CA LYS A 25 9.89 25.55 -0.49
C LYS A 25 9.26 24.23 -0.07
N GLN A 26 8.01 23.96 -0.47
CA GLN A 26 7.31 22.70 -0.18
C GLN A 26 8.07 21.48 -0.74
N THR A 27 8.63 21.58 -1.95
CA THR A 27 9.45 20.50 -2.51
C THR A 27 10.64 20.18 -1.61
N ARG A 28 11.39 21.19 -1.15
CA ARG A 28 12.53 20.97 -0.24
C ARG A 28 12.12 20.38 1.10
N GLU A 29 11.00 20.83 1.66
CA GLU A 29 10.47 20.29 2.93
C GLU A 29 10.06 18.82 2.76
N ARG A 30 9.42 18.46 1.64
CA ARG A 30 9.10 17.07 1.31
C ARG A 30 10.35 16.21 1.14
N ASP A 31 11.39 16.73 0.49
CA ASP A 31 12.65 16.01 0.30
C ASP A 31 13.36 15.76 1.63
N ALA A 32 13.35 16.75 2.54
CA ALA A 32 13.85 16.60 3.90
C ALA A 32 13.09 15.52 4.68
N LEU A 33 11.76 15.56 4.65
CA LEU A 33 10.92 14.53 5.29
C LEU A 33 11.18 13.13 4.71
N ASN A 34 11.34 13.01 3.39
CA ASN A 34 11.69 11.74 2.76
C ASN A 34 13.09 11.24 3.19
N ALA A 35 14.04 12.16 3.44
CA ALA A 35 15.33 11.78 3.99
C ALA A 35 15.21 11.27 5.44
N GLU A 36 14.32 11.84 6.25
CA GLU A 36 14.02 11.35 7.60
C GLU A 36 13.36 9.97 7.56
N ARG A 37 12.37 9.75 6.69
CA ARG A 37 11.75 8.44 6.50
C ARG A 37 12.76 7.34 6.21
N ARG A 38 13.77 7.60 5.37
CA ARG A 38 14.84 6.63 5.06
C ARG A 38 15.77 6.32 6.24
N ARG A 39 15.68 7.08 7.34
CA ARG A 39 16.45 6.87 8.57
C ARG A 39 15.61 6.26 9.69
N LEU A 40 14.32 6.03 9.46
CA LEU A 40 13.49 5.35 10.45
C LEU A 40 14.08 3.98 10.78
N PRO A 41 14.09 3.57 12.05
CA PRO A 41 14.48 2.22 12.42
C PRO A 41 13.48 1.22 11.84
N MET A 42 13.96 0.02 11.50
CA MET A 42 13.16 -1.07 10.99
C MET A 42 12.81 -2.05 12.11
N VAL A 43 11.65 -2.69 11.99
CA VAL A 43 11.24 -3.78 12.87
C VAL A 43 11.47 -5.11 12.15
N ARG A 44 12.12 -6.07 12.81
CA ARG A 44 12.29 -7.42 12.27
C ARG A 44 10.97 -8.18 12.29
N VAL A 45 10.61 -8.78 11.16
CA VAL A 45 9.45 -9.66 11.05
C VAL A 45 9.91 -11.11 11.34
N GLU A 46 9.64 -11.59 12.53
CA GLU A 46 10.00 -12.96 12.97
C GLU A 46 8.88 -13.96 12.72
N LYS A 47 7.63 -13.49 12.68
CA LYS A 47 6.45 -14.32 12.51
C LYS A 47 6.38 -14.84 11.07
N GLU A 48 6.12 -16.14 10.95
CA GLU A 48 5.88 -16.81 9.68
C GLU A 48 4.45 -16.49 9.21
N TYR A 49 4.32 -15.96 8.00
CA TYR A 49 3.04 -15.74 7.33
C TYR A 49 2.94 -16.64 6.11
N VAL A 50 1.75 -17.23 5.93
CA VAL A 50 1.44 -18.04 4.76
C VAL A 50 0.33 -17.35 3.97
N PHE A 51 0.55 -17.24 2.68
CA PHE A 51 -0.39 -16.70 1.72
C PHE A 51 -0.78 -17.78 0.72
N GLU A 52 -1.94 -17.62 0.08
CA GLU A 52 -2.29 -18.37 -1.12
C GLU A 52 -2.06 -17.49 -2.34
N GLY A 53 -1.28 -17.94 -3.29
CA GLY A 53 -0.93 -17.24 -4.51
C GLY A 53 -1.22 -18.05 -5.76
N PRO A 54 -0.98 -17.48 -6.96
CA PRO A 54 -1.24 -18.13 -8.23
C PRO A 54 -0.56 -19.51 -8.38
N ASP A 55 0.63 -19.64 -7.79
CA ASP A 55 1.46 -20.85 -7.86
C ASP A 55 1.34 -21.75 -6.61
N GLY A 56 0.38 -21.46 -5.73
CA GLY A 56 0.15 -22.17 -4.48
C GLY A 56 0.51 -21.37 -3.25
N LYS A 57 0.87 -22.09 -2.16
CA LYS A 57 1.24 -21.44 -0.90
C LYS A 57 2.58 -20.71 -1.02
N ALA A 58 2.64 -19.50 -0.48
CA ALA A 58 3.83 -18.66 -0.45
C ALA A 58 4.07 -18.10 0.95
N SER A 59 5.33 -17.99 1.35
CA SER A 59 5.76 -17.26 2.54
C SER A 59 5.93 -15.77 2.22
N LEU A 60 6.07 -14.90 3.24
CA LEU A 60 6.43 -13.49 3.00
C LEU A 60 7.76 -13.35 2.24
N GLY A 61 8.71 -14.31 2.43
CA GLY A 61 9.96 -14.36 1.68
C GLY A 61 9.76 -14.61 0.18
N ASP A 62 8.82 -15.47 -0.17
CA ASP A 62 8.54 -15.81 -1.57
C ASP A 62 7.92 -14.63 -2.33
N LEU A 63 7.21 -13.71 -1.63
CA LEU A 63 6.60 -12.55 -2.25
C LEU A 63 7.62 -11.54 -2.81
N PHE A 64 8.86 -11.58 -2.36
CA PHE A 64 9.93 -10.73 -2.91
C PHE A 64 10.34 -11.13 -4.32
N GLY A 65 10.12 -12.40 -4.72
CA GLY A 65 10.73 -12.92 -5.93
C GLY A 65 12.25 -12.86 -5.84
N ASP A 66 12.89 -12.29 -6.86
CA ASP A 66 14.35 -12.13 -6.92
C ASP A 66 14.85 -10.80 -6.30
N GLU A 67 13.92 -9.90 -5.95
CA GLU A 67 14.23 -8.55 -5.46
C GLU A 67 14.56 -8.54 -3.95
N THR A 68 15.34 -7.53 -3.53
CA THR A 68 15.70 -7.34 -2.11
C THR A 68 14.70 -6.47 -1.35
N GLN A 69 13.88 -5.71 -2.07
CA GLN A 69 12.83 -4.87 -1.50
C GLN A 69 11.45 -5.33 -1.97
N LEU A 70 10.44 -5.12 -1.13
CA LEU A 70 9.07 -5.49 -1.46
C LEU A 70 8.10 -4.39 -1.01
N ILE A 71 7.21 -4.00 -1.90
CA ILE A 71 6.04 -3.19 -1.60
C ILE A 71 4.81 -4.11 -1.62
N VAL A 72 4.09 -4.15 -0.51
CA VAL A 72 2.79 -4.82 -0.40
C VAL A 72 1.71 -3.75 -0.34
N GLN A 73 0.85 -3.70 -1.35
CA GLN A 73 -0.37 -2.90 -1.29
C GLN A 73 -1.51 -3.75 -0.73
N HIS A 74 -2.03 -3.35 0.41
CA HIS A 74 -3.20 -3.96 1.03
C HIS A 74 -4.45 -3.43 0.33
N VAL A 75 -5.08 -4.29 -0.46
CA VAL A 75 -6.32 -3.98 -1.17
C VAL A 75 -7.50 -4.46 -0.33
N MET A 76 -8.43 -3.57 -0.03
CA MET A 76 -9.65 -3.93 0.72
C MET A 76 -10.50 -4.89 -0.10
N PHE A 77 -10.46 -6.15 0.26
CA PHE A 77 -11.28 -7.23 -0.27
C PHE A 77 -11.47 -8.27 0.84
N GLY A 78 -12.60 -8.18 1.54
CA GLY A 78 -12.94 -9.08 2.64
C GLY A 78 -13.38 -10.47 2.13
N PRO A 79 -13.42 -11.49 3.02
CA PRO A 79 -13.78 -12.86 2.65
C PRO A 79 -15.16 -12.99 1.98
N ASP A 80 -16.12 -12.20 2.44
CA ASP A 80 -17.51 -12.24 1.95
C ASP A 80 -17.81 -11.21 0.84
N TRP A 81 -16.79 -10.47 0.40
CA TRP A 81 -16.97 -9.47 -0.64
C TRP A 81 -16.93 -10.10 -2.05
N ASP A 82 -17.63 -9.48 -2.98
CA ASP A 82 -17.62 -9.88 -4.40
C ASP A 82 -16.81 -8.91 -5.28
N ALA A 83 -16.36 -7.81 -4.72
CA ALA A 83 -15.54 -6.80 -5.40
C ALA A 83 -14.61 -6.10 -4.40
N ALA A 84 -13.48 -5.61 -4.90
CA ALA A 84 -12.58 -4.75 -4.15
C ALA A 84 -13.22 -3.37 -3.89
N CYS A 85 -12.74 -2.68 -2.84
CA CYS A 85 -13.11 -1.29 -2.61
C CYS A 85 -12.86 -0.43 -3.86
N PRO A 86 -13.80 0.43 -4.28
CA PRO A 86 -13.64 1.28 -5.47
C PRO A 86 -12.38 2.14 -5.46
N GLY A 87 -11.99 2.69 -4.30
CA GLY A 87 -10.77 3.48 -4.16
C GLY A 87 -9.49 2.66 -4.35
N CYS A 88 -9.45 1.43 -3.79
CA CYS A 88 -8.33 0.50 -4.03
C CYS A 88 -8.27 0.08 -5.49
N THR A 89 -9.44 -0.21 -6.10
CA THR A 89 -9.53 -0.55 -7.52
C THR A 89 -8.96 0.56 -8.40
N ALA A 90 -9.38 1.80 -8.18
CA ALA A 90 -8.86 2.94 -8.94
C ALA A 90 -7.34 3.10 -8.78
N ALA A 91 -6.80 2.89 -7.57
CA ALA A 91 -5.36 2.96 -7.34
C ALA A 91 -4.57 1.87 -8.10
N VAL A 92 -5.12 0.65 -8.19
CA VAL A 92 -4.47 -0.44 -8.94
C VAL A 92 -4.66 -0.26 -10.46
N ASP A 93 -5.80 0.23 -10.92
CA ASP A 93 -6.04 0.55 -12.34
C ASP A 93 -5.01 1.55 -12.91
N GLU A 94 -4.48 2.45 -12.06
CA GLU A 94 -3.46 3.44 -12.43
C GLU A 94 -2.03 2.85 -12.48
N LEU A 95 -1.82 1.61 -12.04
CA LEU A 95 -0.52 0.94 -12.09
C LEU A 95 -0.23 0.45 -13.51
N SER A 96 0.49 1.26 -14.27
CA SER A 96 0.92 0.84 -15.61
C SER A 96 2.09 -0.15 -15.55
N GLU A 97 2.24 -0.95 -16.60
CA GLU A 97 3.41 -1.84 -16.80
C GLU A 97 4.73 -1.06 -16.71
N GLY A 98 4.76 0.18 -17.23
CA GLY A 98 5.92 1.06 -17.12
C GLY A 98 6.24 1.42 -15.68
N THR A 99 5.24 1.69 -14.84
CA THR A 99 5.44 1.95 -13.41
C THR A 99 6.06 0.73 -12.71
N LEU A 100 5.51 -0.45 -12.94
CA LEU A 100 6.02 -1.69 -12.35
C LEU A 100 7.45 -2.02 -12.82
N THR A 101 7.76 -1.78 -14.10
CA THR A 101 9.12 -1.92 -14.63
C THR A 101 10.11 -0.98 -13.94
N HIS A 102 9.73 0.27 -13.70
CA HIS A 102 10.59 1.22 -12.97
C HIS A 102 10.76 0.84 -11.51
N VAL A 103 9.75 0.29 -10.84
CA VAL A 103 9.86 -0.22 -9.47
C VAL A 103 10.84 -1.39 -9.43
N ARG A 104 10.72 -2.38 -10.33
CA ARG A 104 11.64 -3.52 -10.44
C ARG A 104 13.08 -3.08 -10.73
N SER A 105 13.29 -2.06 -11.57
CA SER A 105 14.63 -1.52 -11.86
C SER A 105 15.34 -0.94 -10.62
N ARG A 106 14.63 -0.81 -9.51
CA ARG A 106 15.14 -0.40 -8.20
C ARG A 106 15.22 -1.58 -7.22
N ASP A 107 15.30 -2.79 -7.74
CA ASP A 107 15.40 -4.01 -6.94
C ASP A 107 14.21 -4.12 -5.94
N THR A 108 13.01 -3.84 -6.44
CA THR A 108 11.79 -3.74 -5.64
C THR A 108 10.65 -4.53 -6.28
N GLY A 109 10.16 -5.56 -5.59
CA GLY A 109 8.93 -6.26 -5.92
C GLY A 109 7.70 -5.43 -5.54
N PHE A 110 6.59 -5.67 -6.24
CA PHE A 110 5.30 -5.06 -5.93
C PHE A 110 4.20 -6.11 -6.02
N VAL A 111 3.48 -6.32 -4.93
CA VAL A 111 2.38 -7.29 -4.87
C VAL A 111 1.14 -6.69 -4.19
N LEU A 112 -0.01 -7.29 -4.46
CA LEU A 112 -1.26 -7.01 -3.77
C LEU A 112 -1.52 -8.10 -2.75
N VAL A 113 -2.10 -7.73 -1.60
CA VAL A 113 -2.56 -8.67 -0.57
C VAL A 113 -3.96 -8.28 -0.10
N SER A 114 -4.83 -9.29 0.07
CA SER A 114 -6.18 -9.13 0.59
C SER A 114 -6.60 -10.38 1.37
N ARG A 115 -7.66 -10.27 2.20
CA ARG A 115 -8.26 -11.42 2.89
C ARG A 115 -9.33 -12.15 2.08
N GLY A 116 -9.66 -11.68 0.90
CA GLY A 116 -10.58 -12.40 0.01
C GLY A 116 -10.05 -13.79 -0.37
N PRO A 117 -10.92 -14.79 -0.63
CA PRO A 117 -10.52 -16.08 -1.19
C PRO A 117 -9.78 -15.90 -2.53
N LEU A 118 -8.75 -16.71 -2.76
CA LEU A 118 -7.87 -16.55 -3.92
C LEU A 118 -8.62 -16.61 -5.26
N ASP A 119 -9.58 -17.48 -5.38
CA ASP A 119 -10.42 -17.62 -6.59
C ASP A 119 -11.19 -16.32 -6.91
N LYS A 120 -11.76 -15.66 -5.89
CA LYS A 120 -12.41 -14.36 -6.04
C LYS A 120 -11.43 -13.27 -6.44
N LEU A 121 -10.23 -13.24 -5.82
CA LEU A 121 -9.19 -12.27 -6.14
C LEU A 121 -8.74 -12.42 -7.60
N GLN A 122 -8.47 -13.65 -8.04
CA GLN A 122 -8.05 -13.94 -9.41
C GLN A 122 -9.15 -13.59 -10.45
N ALA A 123 -10.40 -13.93 -10.16
CA ALA A 123 -11.52 -13.58 -11.02
C ALA A 123 -11.67 -12.06 -11.17
N TYR A 124 -11.54 -11.33 -10.07
CA TYR A 124 -11.61 -9.87 -10.07
C TYR A 124 -10.43 -9.25 -10.83
N ALA A 125 -9.19 -9.68 -10.54
CA ALA A 125 -7.99 -9.22 -11.27
C ALA A 125 -8.12 -9.46 -12.79
N ALA A 126 -8.58 -10.64 -13.19
CA ALA A 126 -8.81 -10.96 -14.61
C ALA A 126 -9.86 -10.03 -15.25
N SER A 127 -10.95 -9.72 -14.53
CA SER A 127 -11.99 -8.79 -15.03
C SER A 127 -11.48 -7.36 -15.24
N ARG A 128 -10.41 -6.98 -14.52
CA ARG A 128 -9.77 -5.65 -14.61
C ARG A 128 -8.55 -5.64 -15.52
N GLY A 129 -8.06 -6.80 -15.98
CA GLY A 129 -6.83 -6.91 -16.74
C GLY A 129 -5.55 -6.63 -15.90
N TRP A 130 -5.60 -6.86 -14.59
CA TRP A 130 -4.45 -6.65 -13.73
C TRP A 130 -3.42 -7.76 -13.88
N THR A 131 -2.15 -7.38 -13.97
CA THR A 131 -1.01 -8.29 -14.09
C THR A 131 -0.18 -8.35 -12.80
N VAL A 132 -0.47 -7.48 -11.84
CA VAL A 132 0.20 -7.45 -10.53
C VAL A 132 -0.14 -8.73 -9.76
N PRO A 133 0.84 -9.47 -9.22
CA PRO A 133 0.57 -10.63 -8.39
C PRO A 133 -0.32 -10.27 -7.20
N TRP A 134 -1.38 -11.04 -6.99
CA TRP A 134 -2.32 -10.82 -5.89
C TRP A 134 -2.43 -12.08 -5.03
N TYR A 135 -2.10 -11.93 -3.75
CA TYR A 135 -2.08 -13.02 -2.80
C TYR A 135 -3.22 -12.90 -1.79
N SER A 136 -3.79 -14.05 -1.42
CA SER A 136 -4.77 -14.13 -0.35
C SER A 136 -4.06 -14.36 0.99
N SER A 137 -4.35 -13.53 1.97
CA SER A 137 -3.97 -13.72 3.38
C SER A 137 -5.10 -14.36 4.21
N LEU A 138 -6.11 -14.97 3.56
CA LEU A 138 -7.19 -15.65 4.24
C LEU A 138 -6.63 -16.77 5.13
N GLY A 139 -7.01 -16.76 6.40
CA GLY A 139 -6.49 -17.73 7.39
C GLY A 139 -5.12 -17.37 7.96
N SER A 140 -4.50 -16.26 7.54
CA SER A 140 -3.27 -15.71 8.09
C SER A 140 -3.57 -14.51 9.00
N ASP A 141 -2.72 -14.27 9.99
CA ASP A 141 -2.80 -13.07 10.83
C ASP A 141 -2.22 -11.82 10.16
N PHE A 142 -1.68 -11.92 8.94
CA PHE A 142 -0.91 -10.86 8.30
C PHE A 142 -1.64 -9.50 8.28
N ASN A 143 -2.87 -9.47 7.79
CA ASN A 143 -3.61 -8.21 7.70
C ASN A 143 -3.93 -7.61 9.09
N TYR A 144 -4.11 -8.45 10.11
CA TYR A 144 -4.33 -7.99 11.48
C TYR A 144 -3.06 -7.40 12.08
N ASP A 145 -1.93 -8.09 11.94
CA ASP A 145 -0.64 -7.65 12.48
C ASP A 145 -0.14 -6.35 11.81
N PHE A 146 -0.55 -6.13 10.55
CA PHE A 146 -0.27 -4.89 9.80
C PHE A 146 -1.41 -3.86 9.89
N GLN A 147 -2.37 -4.07 10.80
CA GLN A 147 -3.43 -3.11 11.15
C GLN A 147 -4.29 -2.64 9.95
N VAL A 148 -4.49 -3.52 8.97
CA VAL A 148 -5.35 -3.28 7.80
C VAL A 148 -6.62 -4.14 7.81
N THR A 149 -6.84 -4.87 8.90
CA THR A 149 -8.11 -5.52 9.25
C THR A 149 -8.38 -5.25 10.71
N LEU A 150 -9.49 -4.63 11.02
CA LEU A 150 -9.99 -4.45 12.37
C LEU A 150 -11.04 -5.52 12.68
N ASP A 151 -10.98 -6.11 13.88
CA ASP A 151 -11.90 -7.15 14.34
C ASP A 151 -12.21 -6.92 15.83
N LYS A 152 -13.50 -6.80 16.18
CA LYS A 152 -13.96 -6.55 17.56
C LYS A 152 -13.44 -7.58 18.57
N ASN A 153 -13.16 -8.79 18.11
CA ASN A 153 -12.67 -9.89 18.97
C ASN A 153 -11.15 -9.82 19.20
N ARG A 154 -10.45 -8.85 18.59
CA ARG A 154 -9.02 -8.67 18.78
C ARG A 154 -8.76 -7.45 19.68
N PRO A 155 -7.70 -7.49 20.53
CA PRO A 155 -7.47 -6.44 21.53
C PRO A 155 -7.00 -5.13 20.94
N GLN A 156 -6.51 -5.12 19.70
CA GLN A 156 -5.91 -3.96 19.06
C GLN A 156 -6.74 -3.53 17.85
N LEU A 157 -7.30 -2.32 17.95
CA LEU A 157 -8.12 -1.68 16.92
C LEU A 157 -7.44 -0.38 16.47
N ASP A 158 -6.14 -0.49 16.11
CA ASP A 158 -5.37 0.66 15.66
C ASP A 158 -5.31 0.68 14.14
N TYR A 159 -5.43 1.88 13.58
CA TYR A 159 -5.19 2.16 12.17
C TYR A 159 -4.47 3.49 12.03
N ASN A 160 -3.48 3.57 11.18
CA ASN A 160 -2.64 4.77 11.02
C ASN A 160 -2.09 5.30 12.38
N TYR A 161 -1.67 4.38 13.26
CA TYR A 161 -1.12 4.68 14.60
C TYR A 161 -2.12 5.40 15.53
N ARG A 162 -3.40 5.22 15.32
CA ARG A 162 -4.48 5.74 16.16
C ARG A 162 -5.45 4.62 16.50
N SER A 163 -5.97 4.65 17.71
CA SER A 163 -7.07 3.76 18.06
C SER A 163 -8.34 4.22 17.35
N GLU A 164 -8.91 3.34 16.52
CA GLU A 164 -10.06 3.65 15.66
C GLU A 164 -11.20 2.63 15.89
N PRO A 165 -11.70 2.50 17.15
CA PRO A 165 -12.79 1.56 17.43
C PRO A 165 -14.05 1.89 16.65
N ASP A 166 -14.30 3.17 16.36
CA ASP A 166 -15.46 3.65 15.63
C ASP A 166 -15.41 3.30 14.13
N ALA A 167 -14.23 2.94 13.60
CA ALA A 167 -14.09 2.50 12.21
C ALA A 167 -14.85 1.22 11.89
N LEU A 168 -15.16 0.40 12.90
CA LEU A 168 -15.98 -0.81 12.77
C LEU A 168 -17.47 -0.49 12.62
N GLY A 169 -17.98 0.62 13.21
CA GLY A 169 -19.41 0.89 13.23
C GLY A 169 -20.20 -0.29 13.77
N ASP A 170 -21.18 -0.78 13.01
CA ASP A 170 -22.04 -1.91 13.36
C ASP A 170 -21.50 -3.27 12.90
N VAL A 171 -20.35 -3.33 12.21
CA VAL A 171 -19.79 -4.58 11.72
C VAL A 171 -18.76 -5.16 12.71
N ASP A 172 -18.57 -6.48 12.69
CA ASP A 172 -17.61 -7.14 13.56
C ASP A 172 -16.19 -7.07 13.02
N THR A 173 -16.04 -7.00 11.71
CA THR A 173 -14.74 -6.96 11.03
C THR A 173 -14.82 -6.00 9.83
N THR A 174 -13.77 -5.21 9.62
CA THR A 174 -13.65 -4.35 8.44
C THR A 174 -12.24 -4.39 7.87
N GLU A 175 -12.15 -4.25 6.55
CA GLU A 175 -10.87 -4.12 5.83
C GLU A 175 -10.54 -2.65 5.63
N LEU A 176 -9.25 -2.31 5.72
CA LEU A 176 -8.71 -0.98 5.52
C LEU A 176 -7.60 -1.00 4.47
N PRO A 177 -7.39 0.08 3.71
CA PRO A 177 -6.29 0.15 2.76
C PRO A 177 -4.98 0.43 3.47
N GLY A 178 -3.88 -0.03 2.91
CA GLY A 178 -2.55 0.24 3.46
C GLY A 178 -1.45 -0.06 2.46
N MET A 179 -0.24 0.33 2.82
CA MET A 179 0.98 -0.02 2.09
C MET A 179 2.08 -0.34 3.09
N SER A 180 2.70 -1.50 2.94
CA SER A 180 3.83 -1.94 3.76
C SER A 180 5.05 -2.13 2.87
N CYS A 181 6.21 -1.72 3.38
CA CYS A 181 7.49 -1.89 2.69
C CYS A 181 8.36 -2.85 3.50
N PHE A 182 9.01 -3.77 2.81
CA PHE A 182 9.86 -4.77 3.42
C PHE A 182 11.24 -4.75 2.77
N LEU A 183 12.26 -5.09 3.54
CA LEU A 183 13.63 -5.27 3.09
C LEU A 183 14.08 -6.68 3.46
N ARG A 184 14.69 -7.40 2.50
CA ARG A 184 15.33 -8.68 2.74
C ARG A 184 16.79 -8.43 3.15
N ASP A 185 17.18 -8.88 4.34
CA ASP A 185 18.58 -8.86 4.78
C ASP A 185 19.31 -10.07 4.19
N GLY A 186 20.28 -9.82 3.31
CA GLY A 186 20.91 -10.83 2.45
C GLY A 186 21.67 -11.96 3.16
N GLU A 187 21.88 -11.87 4.48
CA GLU A 187 22.65 -12.92 5.20
C GLU A 187 21.81 -13.98 5.90
N GLN A 188 20.49 -13.80 6.09
CA GLN A 188 19.69 -14.75 6.86
C GLN A 188 18.18 -14.78 6.54
N ASP A 189 17.73 -14.57 5.32
CA ASP A 189 16.30 -14.64 4.99
C ASP A 189 15.40 -13.82 5.96
N ARG A 190 15.93 -12.72 6.49
CA ARG A 190 15.33 -11.89 7.53
C ARG A 190 14.59 -10.73 6.90
N LYS A 191 13.32 -10.63 7.22
CA LYS A 191 12.39 -9.62 6.72
C LYS A 191 12.30 -8.48 7.71
N SER A 192 12.41 -7.25 7.25
CA SER A 192 12.27 -6.06 8.10
C SER A 192 11.25 -5.10 7.48
N VAL A 193 10.40 -4.50 8.30
CA VAL A 193 9.40 -3.50 7.89
C VAL A 193 9.93 -2.11 8.15
N VAL A 194 9.73 -1.23 7.18
CA VAL A 194 10.04 0.20 7.31
C VAL A 194 8.76 1.00 7.43
#